data_45723fe90e06af746f7e496c4611041a
#
_entry.id   45723fe90e06af746f7e496c4611041a
#
_cell.length_a   1.000
_cell.length_b   1.000
_cell.length_c   1.000
_cell.angle_alpha   90.00
_cell.angle_beta   90.00
_cell.angle_gamma   90.00
#
_symmetry.space_group_name_H-M   'P 1'
#
loop_
_entity.id
_entity.type
_entity.pdbx_description
1 polymer ?
#
loop_
_entity_poly.entity_id
_entity_poly.type
_entity_poly.pdbx_seq_one_letter_code
_entity_poly.pdbx_strand_id
1 'polypeptide(L)'
;DLKNMRITLNEGSISVKGSLCKYHFGNNCETLNQSSTKEALDNISSDLSLDINNAMVSRIDFSTNIITKYKPTIYYPYLGNHSRFTRHPQESSLYYNQRSKKLLFYDKIEEAKNKKMVIPNKYKGQNLFRYELVLKKDVARFLKYNSLLVQDLSTDLLFKKLMHLWYAYYKSIDKISKTIKIMPDNIKTPKDVKDVLYNAFIRSNPIEVSKLMNELKARDVFEHKEYYSRLKSSIRKIQKDEIVENDLMDE
;
A
#
# COMPACT_ATOMS: atom_id res chain seq x y z
N ASP A 1 3.14 -14.53 27.47
CA ASP A 1 3.33 -14.48 26.01
C ASP A 1 3.77 -15.87 25.50
N LEU A 2 3.25 -16.29 24.37
CA LEU A 2 3.64 -17.52 23.69
C LEU A 2 4.44 -17.13 22.42
N LYS A 3 5.76 -17.27 22.44
CA LYS A 3 6.64 -16.77 21.37
C LYS A 3 6.34 -15.28 21.07
N ASN A 4 5.81 -14.97 19.88
CA ASN A 4 5.41 -13.62 19.47
C ASN A 4 3.90 -13.34 19.62
N MET A 5 3.16 -14.29 20.23
CA MET A 5 1.73 -14.16 20.48
C MET A 5 1.49 -13.60 21.88
N ARG A 6 0.77 -12.49 21.97
CA ARG A 6 0.31 -11.92 23.24
C ARG A 6 -1.00 -12.59 23.62
N ILE A 7 -1.05 -13.15 24.82
CA ILE A 7 -2.24 -13.74 25.42
C ILE A 7 -2.75 -12.77 26.48
N THR A 8 -4.02 -12.43 26.41
CA THR A 8 -4.69 -11.59 27.40
C THR A 8 -5.86 -12.40 27.99
N LEU A 9 -5.85 -12.50 29.31
CA LEU A 9 -6.94 -13.15 30.07
C LEU A 9 -7.83 -12.06 30.66
N ASN A 10 -9.12 -12.16 30.37
CA ASN A 10 -10.15 -11.33 30.98
C ASN A 10 -11.17 -12.26 31.64
N GLU A 11 -12.07 -11.71 32.49
CA GLU A 11 -13.16 -12.49 33.08
C GLU A 11 -13.98 -13.16 31.94
N GLY A 12 -13.95 -14.50 31.92
CA GLY A 12 -14.70 -15.32 30.96
C GLY A 12 -14.20 -15.32 29.52
N SER A 13 -13.03 -14.71 29.19
CA SER A 13 -12.50 -14.72 27.83
C SER A 13 -10.98 -14.73 27.74
N ILE A 14 -10.48 -15.36 26.66
CA ILE A 14 -9.06 -15.38 26.30
C ILE A 14 -8.91 -14.70 24.95
N SER A 15 -7.99 -13.78 24.85
CA SER A 15 -7.64 -13.12 23.58
C SER A 15 -6.20 -13.42 23.20
N VAL A 16 -5.99 -13.90 21.97
CA VAL A 16 -4.66 -14.20 21.41
C VAL A 16 -4.40 -13.26 20.24
N LYS A 17 -3.29 -12.53 20.28
CA LYS A 17 -2.91 -11.56 19.26
C LYS A 17 -1.45 -11.70 18.89
N GLY A 18 -1.14 -11.82 17.62
CA GLY A 18 0.23 -11.89 17.11
C GLY A 18 0.29 -12.11 15.62
N SER A 19 1.48 -12.39 15.11
CA SER A 19 1.71 -12.72 13.72
C SER A 19 1.86 -14.22 13.57
N LEU A 20 0.90 -14.88 12.90
CA LEU A 20 0.98 -16.30 12.58
C LEU A 20 2.26 -16.65 11.81
N CYS A 21 2.65 -15.78 10.88
CA CYS A 21 3.85 -15.96 10.09
C CYS A 21 5.13 -15.99 10.97
N LYS A 22 5.24 -15.06 11.95
CA LYS A 22 6.36 -15.09 12.91
C LYS A 22 6.32 -16.30 13.83
N TYR A 23 5.13 -16.69 14.24
CA TYR A 23 4.97 -17.85 15.10
C TYR A 23 5.43 -19.12 14.41
N HIS A 24 5.07 -19.29 13.12
CA HIS A 24 5.38 -20.48 12.34
C HIS A 24 6.84 -20.50 11.82
N PHE A 25 7.30 -19.40 11.20
CA PHE A 25 8.62 -19.33 10.54
C PHE A 25 9.71 -18.65 11.38
N GLY A 26 9.41 -18.10 12.56
CA GLY A 26 10.34 -17.28 13.35
C GLY A 26 10.57 -15.88 12.78
N ASN A 27 10.07 -15.58 11.57
CA ASN A 27 10.19 -14.30 10.90
C ASN A 27 8.91 -13.97 10.12
N ASN A 28 8.75 -12.75 9.66
CA ASN A 28 7.64 -12.33 8.82
C ASN A 28 8.05 -11.83 7.43
N CYS A 29 9.23 -12.25 6.96
CA CYS A 29 9.62 -12.10 5.56
C CYS A 29 9.02 -13.20 4.68
N GLU A 30 8.63 -14.30 5.28
CA GLU A 30 7.88 -15.37 4.61
C GLU A 30 6.40 -15.02 4.46
N THR A 31 5.68 -15.79 3.66
CA THR A 31 4.23 -15.67 3.49
C THR A 31 3.60 -17.03 3.77
N LEU A 32 2.60 -17.06 4.64
CA LEU A 32 1.83 -18.28 4.91
C LEU A 32 0.93 -18.59 3.71
N ASN A 33 0.89 -19.85 3.32
CA ASN A 33 -0.15 -20.42 2.47
C ASN A 33 -1.25 -21.06 3.33
N GLN A 34 -2.22 -21.67 2.71
CA GLN A 34 -3.34 -22.31 3.39
C GLN A 34 -2.88 -23.43 4.34
N SER A 35 -1.98 -24.32 3.88
CA SER A 35 -1.47 -25.45 4.67
C SER A 35 -0.67 -24.95 5.89
N SER A 36 0.29 -24.04 5.67
CA SER A 36 1.10 -23.49 6.76
C SER A 36 0.28 -22.61 7.73
N THR A 37 -0.83 -22.02 7.27
CA THR A 37 -1.77 -21.32 8.16
C THR A 37 -2.47 -22.32 9.09
N LYS A 38 -2.96 -23.44 8.54
CA LYS A 38 -3.57 -24.51 9.34
C LYS A 38 -2.58 -25.05 10.37
N GLU A 39 -1.39 -25.43 9.93
CA GLU A 39 -0.33 -25.93 10.83
C GLU A 39 0.02 -24.95 11.95
N ALA A 40 0.13 -23.65 11.63
CA ALA A 40 0.37 -22.63 12.65
C ALA A 40 -0.75 -22.55 13.69
N LEU A 41 -2.01 -22.67 13.27
CA LEU A 41 -3.17 -22.65 14.16
C LEU A 41 -3.26 -23.92 15.02
N ASP A 42 -3.01 -25.10 14.45
CA ASP A 42 -2.97 -26.37 15.15
C ASP A 42 -1.87 -26.35 16.25
N ASN A 43 -0.68 -25.80 15.91
CA ASN A 43 0.40 -25.64 16.86
C ASN A 43 0.06 -24.67 17.99
N ILE A 44 -0.63 -23.55 17.71
CA ILE A 44 -1.10 -22.62 18.75
C ILE A 44 -2.12 -23.30 19.66
N SER A 45 -3.04 -24.07 19.12
CA SER A 45 -4.02 -24.85 19.87
C SER A 45 -3.32 -25.81 20.84
N SER A 46 -2.33 -26.53 20.33
CA SER A 46 -1.51 -27.47 21.10
C SER A 46 -0.69 -26.77 22.19
N ASP A 47 0.03 -25.68 21.84
CA ASP A 47 0.86 -24.94 22.79
C ASP A 47 0.03 -24.28 23.91
N LEU A 48 -1.22 -23.93 23.63
CA LEU A 48 -2.16 -23.39 24.63
C LEU A 48 -2.93 -24.47 25.40
N SER A 49 -2.88 -25.73 24.95
CA SER A 49 -3.75 -26.83 25.41
C SER A 49 -5.24 -26.44 25.36
N LEU A 50 -5.64 -25.71 24.33
CA LEU A 50 -7.01 -25.23 24.11
C LEU A 50 -7.44 -25.49 22.67
N ASP A 51 -8.68 -25.96 22.47
CA ASP A 51 -9.28 -25.95 21.14
C ASP A 51 -9.67 -24.51 20.76
N ILE A 52 -8.91 -23.92 19.83
CA ILE A 52 -9.15 -22.57 19.34
C ILE A 52 -10.01 -22.52 18.08
N ASN A 53 -10.43 -23.66 17.50
CA ASN A 53 -11.15 -23.71 16.23
C ASN A 53 -12.42 -22.86 16.22
N ASN A 54 -13.14 -22.84 17.35
CA ASN A 54 -14.37 -22.07 17.53
C ASN A 54 -14.13 -20.64 18.05
N ALA A 55 -12.88 -20.21 18.21
CA ALA A 55 -12.59 -18.83 18.63
C ALA A 55 -12.92 -17.82 17.52
N MET A 56 -13.48 -16.66 17.89
CA MET A 56 -13.87 -15.61 16.96
C MET A 56 -12.65 -14.83 16.46
N VAL A 57 -12.61 -14.54 15.18
CA VAL A 57 -11.58 -13.74 14.54
C VAL A 57 -12.03 -12.28 14.47
N SER A 58 -11.37 -11.41 15.22
CA SER A 58 -11.68 -9.98 15.30
C SER A 58 -10.82 -9.09 14.41
N ARG A 59 -9.66 -9.60 13.96
CA ARG A 59 -8.71 -8.88 13.08
C ARG A 59 -8.00 -9.84 12.13
N ILE A 60 -7.80 -9.38 10.90
CA ILE A 60 -6.96 -10.08 9.91
C ILE A 60 -6.03 -9.06 9.27
N ASP A 61 -4.74 -9.36 9.26
CA ASP A 61 -3.71 -8.67 8.49
C ASP A 61 -3.27 -9.64 7.37
N PHE A 62 -3.78 -9.41 6.15
CA PHE A 62 -3.47 -10.23 4.98
C PHE A 62 -2.45 -9.52 4.11
N SER A 63 -1.33 -10.16 3.81
CA SER A 63 -0.20 -9.50 3.16
C SER A 63 0.62 -10.45 2.30
N THR A 64 1.29 -9.87 1.30
CA THR A 64 2.34 -10.57 0.54
C THR A 64 3.55 -9.67 0.32
N ASN A 65 4.68 -10.30 -0.02
CA ASN A 65 5.92 -9.62 -0.39
C ASN A 65 6.13 -9.79 -1.90
N ILE A 66 6.43 -8.69 -2.57
CA ILE A 66 6.69 -8.63 -4.00
C ILE A 66 8.16 -8.26 -4.18
N ILE A 67 8.91 -9.07 -4.91
CA ILE A 67 10.30 -8.74 -5.28
C ILE A 67 10.22 -7.68 -6.37
N THR A 68 10.89 -6.55 -6.17
CA THR A 68 10.87 -5.42 -7.09
C THR A 68 12.26 -5.08 -7.59
N LYS A 69 12.35 -4.52 -8.80
CA LYS A 69 13.60 -4.08 -9.41
C LYS A 69 14.25 -2.94 -8.62
N TYR A 70 13.45 -2.00 -8.14
CA TYR A 70 13.90 -0.82 -7.41
C TYR A 70 13.44 -0.88 -5.94
N LYS A 71 14.01 0.00 -5.10
CA LYS A 71 13.57 0.14 -3.71
C LYS A 71 12.06 0.46 -3.63
N PRO A 72 11.32 -0.12 -2.68
CA PRO A 72 9.88 0.11 -2.53
C PRO A 72 9.46 1.58 -2.47
N THR A 73 10.27 2.45 -1.88
CA THR A 73 10.02 3.90 -1.79
C THR A 73 9.85 4.57 -3.15
N ILE A 74 10.49 4.05 -4.21
CA ILE A 74 10.37 4.58 -5.58
C ILE A 74 8.96 4.39 -6.13
N TYR A 75 8.22 3.37 -5.67
CA TYR A 75 6.87 3.05 -6.17
C TYR A 75 5.77 3.86 -5.49
N TYR A 76 5.97 4.39 -4.26
CA TYR A 76 4.92 5.13 -3.54
C TYR A 76 4.37 6.35 -4.29
N PRO A 77 5.17 7.15 -5.02
CA PRO A 77 4.66 8.27 -5.80
C PRO A 77 3.74 7.86 -6.96
N TYR A 78 3.79 6.61 -7.41
CA TYR A 78 2.92 6.08 -8.47
C TYR A 78 1.57 5.57 -7.93
N LEU A 79 1.45 5.41 -6.62
CA LEU A 79 0.21 5.07 -5.93
C LEU A 79 -0.49 6.35 -5.49
N GLY A 80 -1.50 6.76 -6.24
CA GLY A 80 -2.25 8.00 -6.07
C GLY A 80 -3.32 7.93 -4.96
N ASN A 81 -4.46 8.54 -5.20
CA ASN A 81 -5.57 8.56 -4.26
C ASN A 81 -6.41 7.28 -4.35
N HIS A 82 -7.22 7.07 -3.33
CA HIS A 82 -8.24 6.03 -3.29
C HIS A 82 -9.54 6.66 -2.80
N SER A 83 -10.65 6.46 -3.51
CA SER A 83 -11.93 7.13 -3.24
C SER A 83 -12.49 6.91 -1.82
N ARG A 84 -12.12 5.82 -1.15
CA ARG A 84 -12.66 5.43 0.17
C ARG A 84 -11.65 5.49 1.31
N PHE A 85 -10.41 5.87 1.06
CA PHE A 85 -9.35 5.90 2.06
C PHE A 85 -8.61 7.24 2.03
N THR A 86 -8.16 7.67 3.18
CA THR A 86 -7.26 8.82 3.28
C THR A 86 -5.83 8.34 3.09
N ARG A 87 -5.12 8.92 2.11
CA ARG A 87 -3.73 8.63 1.78
C ARG A 87 -2.80 9.39 2.73
N HIS A 88 -1.85 8.69 3.33
CA HIS A 88 -0.83 9.25 4.23
C HIS A 88 0.54 8.74 3.82
N PRO A 89 1.29 9.48 3.00
CA PRO A 89 2.67 9.14 2.68
C PRO A 89 3.57 9.43 3.88
N GLN A 90 4.52 8.52 4.12
CA GLN A 90 5.61 8.66 5.06
C GLN A 90 6.94 8.39 4.32
N GLU A 91 8.07 8.67 4.94
CA GLU A 91 9.39 8.50 4.33
C GLU A 91 9.63 7.05 3.84
N SER A 92 9.35 6.06 4.69
CA SER A 92 9.62 4.64 4.41
C SER A 92 8.36 3.80 4.16
N SER A 93 7.17 4.42 4.11
CA SER A 93 5.90 3.71 3.97
C SER A 93 4.78 4.58 3.41
N LEU A 94 3.75 3.94 2.85
CA LEU A 94 2.55 4.60 2.36
C LEU A 94 1.32 3.94 2.98
N TYR A 95 0.49 4.75 3.64
CA TYR A 95 -0.74 4.30 4.29
C TYR A 95 -1.97 4.81 3.55
N TYR A 96 -2.99 3.97 3.53
CA TYR A 96 -4.36 4.34 3.19
C TYR A 96 -5.26 3.94 4.36
N ASN A 97 -5.80 4.92 5.04
CA ASN A 97 -6.55 4.70 6.27
C ASN A 97 -8.06 4.86 6.07
N GLN A 98 -8.81 3.95 6.65
CA GLN A 98 -10.25 4.00 6.83
C GLN A 98 -10.58 3.51 8.25
N ARG A 99 -11.79 3.81 8.75
CA ARG A 99 -12.21 3.45 10.13
C ARG A 99 -12.00 1.98 10.47
N SER A 100 -12.40 1.07 9.58
CA SER A 100 -12.38 -0.39 9.81
C SER A 100 -11.28 -1.13 9.06
N LYS A 101 -10.57 -0.46 8.15
CA LYS A 101 -9.58 -1.06 7.25
C LYS A 101 -8.35 -0.16 7.09
N LYS A 102 -7.25 -0.77 6.69
CA LYS A 102 -6.04 -0.04 6.32
C LYS A 102 -5.33 -0.79 5.20
N LEU A 103 -4.80 -0.05 4.22
CA LEU A 103 -3.83 -0.57 3.27
C LEU A 103 -2.48 0.01 3.66
N LEU A 104 -1.43 -0.80 3.58
CA LEU A 104 -0.09 -0.40 3.98
C LEU A 104 0.92 -0.95 2.97
N PHE A 105 1.78 -0.06 2.48
CA PHE A 105 2.87 -0.37 1.57
C PHE A 105 4.19 0.04 2.22
N TYR A 106 5.19 -0.85 2.23
CA TYR A 106 6.49 -0.53 2.82
C TYR A 106 7.63 -1.42 2.35
N ASP A 107 8.86 -0.95 2.60
CA ASP A 107 10.07 -1.74 2.40
C ASP A 107 10.24 -2.76 3.52
N LYS A 108 10.05 -4.04 3.17
CA LYS A 108 10.11 -5.13 4.14
C LYS A 108 11.52 -5.42 4.63
N ILE A 109 12.52 -5.20 3.78
CA ILE A 109 13.93 -5.38 4.16
C ILE A 109 14.36 -4.28 5.12
N GLU A 110 13.99 -3.04 4.84
CA GLU A 110 14.29 -1.92 5.74
C GLU A 110 13.60 -2.07 7.10
N GLU A 111 12.31 -2.44 7.09
CA GLU A 111 11.57 -2.74 8.32
C GLU A 111 12.22 -3.87 9.13
N ALA A 112 12.68 -4.93 8.46
CA ALA A 112 13.35 -6.04 9.12
C ALA A 112 14.69 -5.62 9.74
N LYS A 113 15.49 -4.80 9.05
CA LYS A 113 16.75 -4.25 9.57
C LYS A 113 16.50 -3.36 10.79
N ASN A 114 15.54 -2.43 10.71
CA ASN A 114 15.21 -1.52 11.80
C ASN A 114 14.73 -2.26 13.07
N LYS A 115 14.05 -3.39 12.88
CA LYS A 115 13.59 -4.27 13.97
C LYS A 115 14.60 -5.35 14.36
N LYS A 116 15.82 -5.34 13.83
CA LYS A 116 16.87 -6.34 14.06
C LYS A 116 16.38 -7.78 13.85
N MET A 117 15.51 -7.98 12.87
CA MET A 117 14.99 -9.32 12.54
C MET A 117 15.92 -10.03 11.57
N VAL A 118 15.95 -11.36 11.66
CA VAL A 118 16.69 -12.22 10.71
C VAL A 118 16.01 -12.13 9.34
N ILE A 119 16.79 -11.78 8.32
CA ILE A 119 16.38 -11.79 6.93
C ILE A 119 16.81 -13.13 6.32
N PRO A 120 15.87 -13.94 5.81
CA PRO A 120 16.20 -15.20 5.15
C PRO A 120 17.19 -15.00 3.97
N ASN A 121 18.08 -15.94 3.76
CA ASN A 121 19.16 -15.82 2.75
C ASN A 121 18.60 -15.54 1.34
N LYS A 122 17.46 -16.14 0.99
CA LYS A 122 16.80 -15.94 -0.31
C LYS A 122 16.38 -14.49 -0.59
N TYR A 123 16.28 -13.64 0.45
CA TYR A 123 15.90 -12.23 0.32
C TYR A 123 17.06 -11.26 0.53
N LYS A 124 18.26 -11.75 0.84
CA LYS A 124 19.44 -10.89 0.98
C LYS A 124 19.78 -10.23 -0.36
N GLY A 125 19.97 -8.92 -0.32
CA GLY A 125 20.29 -8.13 -1.53
C GLY A 125 19.09 -7.84 -2.44
N GLN A 126 17.89 -8.29 -2.10
CA GLN A 126 16.69 -8.03 -2.87
C GLN A 126 15.88 -6.86 -2.30
N ASN A 127 15.04 -6.24 -3.14
CA ASN A 127 14.06 -5.26 -2.74
C ASN A 127 12.72 -5.97 -2.52
N LEU A 128 12.20 -5.93 -1.29
CA LEU A 128 10.92 -6.54 -0.95
C LEU A 128 9.86 -5.47 -0.68
N PHE A 129 8.96 -5.30 -1.64
CA PHE A 129 7.81 -4.44 -1.51
C PHE A 129 6.66 -5.20 -0.85
N ARG A 130 6.30 -4.81 0.36
CA ARG A 130 5.20 -5.45 1.07
C ARG A 130 3.93 -4.63 0.95
N TYR A 131 2.85 -5.31 0.58
CA TYR A 131 1.49 -4.76 0.61
C TYR A 131 0.63 -5.54 1.60
N GLU A 132 0.00 -4.83 2.53
CA GLU A 132 -0.88 -5.38 3.56
C GLU A 132 -2.29 -4.79 3.45
N LEU A 133 -3.29 -5.67 3.50
CA LEU A 133 -4.69 -5.33 3.78
C LEU A 133 -4.99 -5.69 5.24
N VAL A 134 -5.31 -4.69 6.05
CA VAL A 134 -5.66 -4.86 7.46
C VAL A 134 -7.16 -4.66 7.65
N LEU A 135 -7.85 -5.68 8.12
CA LEU A 135 -9.24 -5.65 8.54
C LEU A 135 -9.28 -5.54 10.07
N LYS A 136 -9.71 -4.37 10.61
CA LYS A 136 -9.57 -4.03 12.04
C LYS A 136 -10.83 -4.28 12.86
N LYS A 137 -12.00 -4.15 12.25
CA LYS A 137 -13.31 -4.21 12.91
C LYS A 137 -14.34 -4.84 12.00
N ASP A 138 -15.34 -5.45 12.61
CA ASP A 138 -16.49 -6.04 11.90
C ASP A 138 -16.07 -7.03 10.79
N VAL A 139 -14.99 -7.79 11.03
CA VAL A 139 -14.34 -8.63 9.99
C VAL A 139 -15.33 -9.65 9.43
N ALA A 140 -16.08 -10.33 10.28
CA ALA A 140 -17.10 -11.29 9.86
C ALA A 140 -18.15 -10.64 8.95
N ARG A 141 -18.76 -9.55 9.39
CA ARG A 141 -19.78 -8.82 8.61
C ARG A 141 -19.22 -8.34 7.27
N PHE A 142 -17.99 -7.81 7.26
CA PHE A 142 -17.34 -7.35 6.05
C PHE A 142 -17.07 -8.49 5.06
N LEU A 143 -16.69 -9.65 5.56
CA LEU A 143 -16.46 -10.84 4.75
C LEU A 143 -17.76 -11.64 4.48
N LYS A 144 -18.92 -11.13 4.90
CA LYS A 144 -20.23 -11.80 4.76
C LYS A 144 -20.27 -13.18 5.43
N TYR A 145 -19.75 -13.24 6.65
CA TYR A 145 -19.91 -14.36 7.58
C TYR A 145 -20.85 -13.94 8.72
N ASN A 146 -21.66 -14.84 9.24
CA ASN A 146 -22.41 -14.60 10.46
C ASN A 146 -21.46 -14.48 11.66
N SER A 147 -20.52 -15.40 11.75
CA SER A 147 -19.34 -15.36 12.62
C SER A 147 -18.15 -15.88 11.84
N LEU A 148 -17.00 -15.26 12.00
CA LEU A 148 -15.75 -15.73 11.41
C LEU A 148 -14.94 -16.42 12.50
N LEU A 149 -14.67 -17.69 12.33
CA LEU A 149 -13.99 -18.53 13.31
C LEU A 149 -12.55 -18.85 12.87
N VAL A 150 -11.73 -19.27 13.82
CA VAL A 150 -10.32 -19.62 13.55
C VAL A 150 -10.22 -20.73 12.51
N GLN A 151 -11.09 -21.76 12.57
CA GLN A 151 -11.13 -22.84 11.58
C GLN A 151 -11.34 -22.35 10.13
N ASP A 152 -12.02 -21.21 9.93
CA ASP A 152 -12.25 -20.66 8.62
C ASP A 152 -10.95 -20.11 7.99
N LEU A 153 -9.96 -19.71 8.81
CA LEU A 153 -8.73 -19.07 8.35
C LEU A 153 -7.88 -19.96 7.42
N SER A 154 -8.04 -21.26 7.47
CA SER A 154 -7.33 -22.21 6.60
C SER A 154 -8.18 -22.74 5.43
N THR A 155 -9.40 -22.20 5.24
CA THR A 155 -10.27 -22.64 4.13
C THR A 155 -9.90 -21.96 2.81
N ASP A 156 -10.02 -22.72 1.72
CA ASP A 156 -9.81 -22.20 0.36
C ASP A 156 -10.76 -21.03 0.04
N LEU A 157 -12.00 -21.11 0.50
CA LEU A 157 -12.99 -20.05 0.30
C LEU A 157 -12.54 -18.72 0.89
N LEU A 158 -12.07 -18.71 2.14
CA LEU A 158 -11.60 -17.48 2.78
C LEU A 158 -10.31 -16.96 2.14
N PHE A 159 -9.36 -17.85 1.82
CA PHE A 159 -8.11 -17.47 1.13
C PHE A 159 -8.40 -16.77 -0.22
N LYS A 160 -9.21 -17.37 -1.07
CA LYS A 160 -9.63 -16.76 -2.35
C LYS A 160 -10.31 -15.42 -2.14
N LYS A 161 -11.19 -15.33 -1.15
CA LYS A 161 -11.90 -14.09 -0.82
C LYS A 161 -10.96 -12.97 -0.36
N LEU A 162 -9.98 -13.29 0.48
CA LEU A 162 -8.97 -12.34 0.94
C LEU A 162 -8.06 -11.90 -0.20
N MET A 163 -7.63 -12.81 -1.08
CA MET A 163 -6.84 -12.50 -2.28
C MET A 163 -7.59 -11.55 -3.21
N HIS A 164 -8.86 -11.85 -3.52
CA HIS A 164 -9.69 -10.97 -4.36
C HIS A 164 -9.86 -9.58 -3.75
N LEU A 165 -10.10 -9.49 -2.44
CA LEU A 165 -10.21 -8.20 -1.76
C LEU A 165 -8.90 -7.42 -1.78
N TRP A 166 -7.79 -8.09 -1.48
CA TRP A 166 -6.45 -7.52 -1.49
C TRP A 166 -6.14 -6.92 -2.86
N TYR A 167 -6.38 -7.68 -3.92
CA TYR A 167 -6.18 -7.24 -5.30
C TYR A 167 -7.15 -6.12 -5.71
N ALA A 168 -8.44 -6.23 -5.38
CA ALA A 168 -9.44 -5.22 -5.70
C ALA A 168 -9.13 -3.86 -5.06
N TYR A 169 -8.66 -3.85 -3.81
CA TYR A 169 -8.23 -2.61 -3.17
C TYR A 169 -6.98 -2.02 -3.82
N TYR A 170 -6.03 -2.84 -4.21
CA TYR A 170 -4.86 -2.37 -4.96
C TYR A 170 -5.29 -1.75 -6.31
N LYS A 171 -6.17 -2.42 -7.05
CA LYS A 171 -6.67 -1.92 -8.34
C LYS A 171 -7.42 -0.58 -8.21
N SER A 172 -8.14 -0.38 -7.13
CA SER A 172 -8.91 0.86 -6.90
C SER A 172 -8.07 2.04 -6.39
N ILE A 173 -6.79 1.89 -6.17
CA ILE A 173 -5.86 3.01 -5.99
C ILE A 173 -5.57 3.61 -7.37
N ASP A 174 -5.74 4.92 -7.50
CA ASP A 174 -5.37 5.63 -8.72
C ASP A 174 -3.88 5.40 -9.03
N LYS A 175 -3.57 5.07 -10.27
CA LYS A 175 -2.17 4.91 -10.69
C LYS A 175 -1.72 6.20 -11.38
N ILE A 176 -0.68 6.83 -10.81
CA ILE A 176 -0.11 8.06 -11.34
C ILE A 176 0.99 7.66 -12.32
N SER A 177 0.75 7.84 -13.61
CA SER A 177 1.82 7.73 -14.58
C SER A 177 2.73 8.96 -14.47
N LYS A 178 3.98 8.72 -14.11
CA LYS A 178 5.05 9.75 -14.17
C LYS A 178 5.89 9.61 -15.43
N THR A 179 5.48 8.76 -16.36
CA THR A 179 6.20 8.57 -17.61
C THR A 179 5.99 9.78 -18.50
N ILE A 180 7.08 10.46 -18.83
CA ILE A 180 7.06 11.52 -19.83
C ILE A 180 7.01 10.82 -21.19
N LYS A 181 5.85 10.82 -21.84
CA LYS A 181 5.75 10.34 -23.21
C LYS A 181 6.44 11.35 -24.12
N ILE A 182 7.58 10.96 -24.63
CA ILE A 182 8.27 11.68 -25.70
C ILE A 182 7.77 11.09 -27.00
N MET A 183 7.07 11.90 -27.81
CA MET A 183 6.79 11.56 -29.22
C MET A 183 7.93 12.13 -30.06
N PRO A 184 8.83 11.29 -30.60
CA PRO A 184 10.03 11.77 -31.31
C PRO A 184 9.71 12.74 -32.45
N ASP A 185 8.57 12.53 -33.15
CA ASP A 185 8.12 13.32 -34.28
C ASP A 185 7.79 14.79 -33.92
N ASN A 186 7.50 15.05 -32.63
CA ASN A 186 7.15 16.39 -32.13
C ASN A 186 8.34 17.13 -31.51
N ILE A 187 9.51 16.50 -31.41
CA ILE A 187 10.71 17.09 -30.82
C ILE A 187 11.72 17.40 -31.92
N LYS A 188 11.86 18.70 -32.24
CA LYS A 188 12.79 19.18 -33.23
C LYS A 188 13.86 20.08 -32.65
N THR A 189 13.63 20.67 -31.48
CA THR A 189 14.50 21.66 -30.87
C THR A 189 14.69 21.38 -29.37
N PRO A 190 15.78 21.89 -28.74
CA PRO A 190 15.94 21.86 -27.29
C PRO A 190 14.79 22.53 -26.53
N LYS A 191 14.10 23.49 -27.16
CA LYS A 191 12.91 24.12 -26.59
C LYS A 191 11.78 23.12 -26.43
N ASP A 192 11.52 22.31 -27.45
CA ASP A 192 10.46 21.30 -27.40
C ASP A 192 10.68 20.31 -26.25
N VAL A 193 11.94 19.91 -26.00
CA VAL A 193 12.30 19.06 -24.84
C VAL A 193 11.96 19.76 -23.53
N LYS A 194 12.31 21.07 -23.40
CA LYS A 194 11.98 21.85 -22.20
C LYS A 194 10.47 21.95 -21.99
N ASP A 195 9.71 22.17 -23.05
CA ASP A 195 8.26 22.27 -22.99
C ASP A 195 7.62 20.94 -22.57
N VAL A 196 8.14 19.80 -23.06
CA VAL A 196 7.70 18.45 -22.64
C VAL A 196 7.98 18.24 -21.15
N LEU A 197 9.18 18.56 -20.67
CA LEU A 197 9.55 18.44 -19.25
C LEU A 197 8.70 19.35 -18.37
N TYR A 198 8.49 20.60 -18.79
CA TYR A 198 7.65 21.57 -18.10
C TYR A 198 6.20 21.09 -17.98
N ASN A 199 5.61 20.63 -19.09
CA ASN A 199 4.25 20.11 -19.11
C ASN A 199 4.09 18.87 -18.21
N ALA A 200 5.07 17.96 -18.27
CA ALA A 200 5.09 16.76 -17.43
C ALA A 200 5.17 17.12 -15.95
N PHE A 201 6.02 18.09 -15.58
CA PHE A 201 6.12 18.56 -14.19
C PHE A 201 4.79 19.15 -13.69
N ILE A 202 4.15 20.01 -14.47
CA ILE A 202 2.87 20.65 -14.12
C ILE A 202 1.76 19.59 -13.89
N ARG A 203 1.69 18.59 -14.76
CA ARG A 203 0.69 17.51 -14.65
C ARG A 203 0.93 16.63 -13.43
N SER A 204 2.19 16.32 -13.15
CA SER A 204 2.56 15.42 -12.05
C SER A 204 2.53 16.08 -10.66
N ASN A 205 2.54 17.41 -10.57
CA ASN A 205 2.67 18.13 -9.31
C ASN A 205 1.62 19.27 -9.16
N PRO A 206 0.32 19.00 -9.30
CA PRO A 206 -0.71 20.05 -9.33
C PRO A 206 -0.79 20.84 -8.02
N ILE A 207 -0.52 20.21 -6.87
CA ILE A 207 -0.56 20.85 -5.55
C ILE A 207 0.62 21.83 -5.40
N GLU A 208 1.82 21.37 -5.73
CA GLU A 208 3.04 22.18 -5.65
C GLU A 208 2.98 23.36 -6.61
N VAL A 209 2.48 23.14 -7.82
CA VAL A 209 2.25 24.21 -8.82
C VAL A 209 1.23 25.23 -8.31
N SER A 210 0.16 24.76 -7.65
CA SER A 210 -0.83 25.67 -7.06
C SER A 210 -0.24 26.51 -5.91
N LYS A 211 0.58 25.91 -5.04
CA LYS A 211 1.28 26.63 -3.97
C LYS A 211 2.22 27.68 -4.54
N LEU A 212 3.05 27.31 -5.52
CA LEU A 212 3.95 28.24 -6.19
C LEU A 212 3.19 29.41 -6.81
N MET A 213 2.08 29.15 -7.52
CA MET A 213 1.26 30.19 -8.13
C MET A 213 0.68 31.16 -7.09
N ASN A 214 0.28 30.65 -5.91
CA ASN A 214 -0.21 31.50 -4.82
C ASN A 214 0.90 32.35 -4.20
N GLU A 215 2.12 31.80 -4.04
CA GLU A 215 3.27 32.54 -3.56
C GLU A 215 3.70 33.64 -4.54
N LEU A 216 3.76 33.36 -5.84
CA LEU A 216 4.07 34.34 -6.87
C LEU A 216 3.08 35.52 -6.86
N LYS A 217 1.78 35.18 -6.64
CA LYS A 217 0.75 36.21 -6.51
C LYS A 217 0.91 37.04 -5.24
N ALA A 218 1.16 36.38 -4.10
CA ALA A 218 1.28 37.06 -2.80
C ALA A 218 2.49 37.98 -2.71
N ARG A 219 3.60 37.64 -3.44
CA ARG A 219 4.84 38.41 -3.46
C ARG A 219 4.87 39.47 -4.55
N ASP A 220 3.82 39.56 -5.39
CA ASP A 220 3.73 40.49 -6.55
C ASP A 220 5.00 40.49 -7.42
N VAL A 221 5.48 39.28 -7.75
CA VAL A 221 6.81 39.05 -8.37
C VAL A 221 6.89 39.57 -9.81
N PHE A 222 5.75 39.67 -10.51
CA PHE A 222 5.73 40.03 -11.92
C PHE A 222 5.59 41.54 -12.11
N GLU A 223 6.44 42.10 -12.94
CA GLU A 223 6.41 43.51 -13.34
C GLU A 223 5.05 43.93 -13.92
N HIS A 224 4.38 43.03 -14.64
CA HIS A 224 3.03 43.22 -15.18
C HIS A 224 2.04 42.21 -14.66
N LYS A 225 0.92 42.69 -14.13
CA LYS A 225 -0.15 41.83 -13.55
C LYS A 225 -0.73 40.82 -14.55
N GLU A 226 -0.67 41.13 -15.84
CA GLU A 226 -1.12 40.22 -16.91
C GLU A 226 -0.28 38.95 -17.02
N TYR A 227 1.00 38.96 -16.66
CA TYR A 227 1.87 37.77 -16.72
C TYR A 227 1.39 36.67 -15.80
N TYR A 228 0.89 37.03 -14.61
CA TYR A 228 0.30 36.06 -13.71
C TYR A 228 -0.94 35.40 -14.33
N SER A 229 -1.82 36.18 -14.95
CA SER A 229 -3.05 35.68 -15.56
C SER A 229 -2.75 34.78 -16.77
N ARG A 230 -1.80 35.14 -17.60
CA ARG A 230 -1.33 34.36 -18.76
C ARG A 230 -0.70 33.03 -18.31
N LEU A 231 0.19 33.07 -17.30
CA LEU A 231 0.82 31.87 -16.74
C LEU A 231 -0.22 30.93 -16.15
N LYS A 232 -1.17 31.47 -15.36
CA LYS A 232 -2.27 30.67 -14.77
C LYS A 232 -3.15 30.01 -15.83
N SER A 233 -3.45 30.71 -16.92
CA SER A 233 -4.22 30.19 -18.04
C SER A 233 -3.48 29.05 -18.75
N SER A 234 -2.18 29.24 -19.01
CA SER A 234 -1.30 28.20 -19.61
C SER A 234 -1.25 26.93 -18.77
N ILE A 235 -1.02 27.08 -17.47
CA ILE A 235 -0.98 25.96 -16.51
C ILE A 235 -2.30 25.19 -16.51
N ARG A 236 -3.44 25.91 -16.48
CA ARG A 236 -4.77 25.27 -16.53
C ARG A 236 -5.02 24.50 -17.84
N LYS A 237 -4.53 25.02 -18.95
CA LYS A 237 -4.62 24.32 -20.26
C LYS A 237 -3.83 23.01 -20.20
N ILE A 238 -2.58 23.06 -19.73
CA ILE A 238 -1.71 21.87 -19.59
C ILE A 238 -2.33 20.81 -18.69
N GLN A 239 -3.01 21.21 -17.59
CA GLN A 239 -3.68 20.30 -16.66
C GLN A 239 -4.97 19.68 -17.20
N LYS A 240 -5.61 20.32 -18.18
CA LYS A 240 -6.84 19.82 -18.82
C LYS A 240 -6.59 18.89 -19.99
N ASP A 241 -5.45 18.99 -20.66
CA ASP A 241 -5.10 18.09 -21.76
C ASP A 241 -5.04 16.66 -21.24
N GLU A 242 -5.89 15.80 -21.75
CA GLU A 242 -6.10 14.42 -21.29
C GLU A 242 -4.78 13.63 -21.25
N ILE A 243 -4.62 12.90 -20.15
CA ILE A 243 -3.61 11.85 -20.03
C ILE A 243 -4.09 10.72 -20.95
N VAL A 244 -3.46 10.59 -22.10
CA VAL A 244 -3.67 9.39 -22.96
C VAL A 244 -3.28 8.17 -22.11
N GLU A 245 -4.21 7.22 -21.96
CA GLU A 245 -4.06 6.01 -21.18
C GLU A 245 -2.74 5.29 -21.46
N ASN A 246 -2.10 4.82 -20.40
CA ASN A 246 -0.83 4.09 -20.47
C ASN A 246 -1.08 2.60 -20.56
N ASP A 247 -0.66 1.97 -21.65
CA ASP A 247 -0.64 0.51 -21.87
C ASP A 247 0.47 -0.23 -21.09
N LEU A 248 1.03 0.37 -20.04
CA LEU A 248 2.12 -0.22 -19.24
C LEU A 248 1.66 -0.98 -18.00
N MET A 249 0.42 -1.46 -17.97
CA MET A 249 -0.14 -2.21 -16.84
C MET A 249 -0.40 -3.69 -17.14
N ASP A 250 0.06 -4.22 -18.28
CA ASP A 250 -0.17 -5.60 -18.71
C ASP A 250 1.11 -6.48 -18.71
N GLU A 251 2.14 -6.15 -17.90
CA GLU A 251 3.25 -7.06 -17.59
C GLU A 251 3.30 -7.45 -16.10
#